data_a4eaca0048b11bffa885a8aac922b1c7
#
_entry.id   a4eaca0048b11bffa885a8aac922b1c7
#
_cell.length_a   1.000
_cell.length_b   1.000
_cell.length_c   1.000
_cell.angle_alpha   90.00
_cell.angle_beta   90.00
_cell.angle_gamma   90.00
#
_symmetry.space_group_name_H-M   'P 1'
#
loop_
_entity.id
_entity.type
_entity.pdbx_description
1 polymer ?
#
loop_
_entity_poly.entity_id
_entity_poly.type
_entity_poly.pdbx_seq_one_letter_code
_entity_poly.pdbx_strand_id
1 'polypeptide(L)'
;SASIPAPYRERGQMAYQTGKRIVDMVWEDLKPSDIMIREAFENAIVVNSAIGGSTNAPIHLNAIARHLGIELSNQDWQNIGYELPLLVNLQPAGEYLGEDFHKAGGVPAVISELLKNNLLPNPNVNTVNGLSISENCKEVIIKNPDVIKTVNYPIKNKAGFINLSGNLFESAIMKTCVITKNFQDQFLSNPNDLNAIEG
;
A
#
# COMPACT_ATOMS: atom_id res chain seq x y z
N SER A 1 -3.45 5.82 13.78
CA SER A 1 -2.74 5.64 12.51
C SER A 1 -1.77 6.78 12.22
N ALA A 2 -0.64 6.48 11.60
CA ALA A 2 0.35 7.50 11.22
C ALA A 2 -0.19 8.49 10.18
N SER A 3 -1.25 8.14 9.44
CA SER A 3 -1.90 9.01 8.46
C SER A 3 -2.84 10.07 9.05
N ILE A 4 -3.13 10.04 10.35
CA ILE A 4 -3.89 11.12 11.00
C ILE A 4 -3.07 12.41 10.94
N PRO A 5 -3.60 13.54 10.45
CA PRO A 5 -2.86 14.79 10.36
C PRO A 5 -2.29 15.23 11.71
N ALA A 6 -1.05 15.74 11.72
CA ALA A 6 -0.31 16.07 12.94
C ALA A 6 -1.06 17.02 13.91
N PRO A 7 -1.77 18.08 13.43
CA PRO A 7 -2.45 19.02 14.32
C PRO A 7 -3.76 18.48 14.92
N TYR A 8 -4.23 17.31 14.48
CA TYR A 8 -5.50 16.76 14.94
C TYR A 8 -5.35 16.15 16.33
N ARG A 9 -6.36 16.41 17.20
CA ARG A 9 -6.43 15.85 18.55
C ARG A 9 -6.37 14.33 18.55
N GLU A 10 -6.99 13.70 17.56
CA GLU A 10 -7.00 12.26 17.34
C GLU A 10 -5.58 11.67 17.19
N ARG A 11 -4.63 12.46 16.68
CA ARG A 11 -3.22 12.04 16.58
C ARG A 11 -2.63 11.81 17.97
N GLY A 12 -2.82 12.74 18.90
CA GLY A 12 -2.36 12.61 20.29
C GLY A 12 -3.08 11.46 21.03
N GLN A 13 -4.40 11.32 20.81
CA GLN A 13 -5.16 10.21 21.38
C GLN A 13 -4.67 8.86 20.87
N MET A 14 -4.39 8.73 19.57
CA MET A 14 -3.84 7.51 18.99
C MET A 14 -2.45 7.18 19.55
N ALA A 15 -1.58 8.18 19.71
CA ALA A 15 -0.27 8.00 20.30
C ALA A 15 -0.35 7.47 21.74
N TYR A 16 -1.25 8.04 22.54
CA TYR A 16 -1.52 7.57 23.91
C TYR A 16 -2.02 6.12 23.95
N GLN A 17 -3.00 5.78 23.11
CA GLN A 17 -3.52 4.41 23.03
C GLN A 17 -2.46 3.42 22.55
N THR A 18 -1.59 3.83 21.62
CA THR A 18 -0.46 3.01 21.16
C THR A 18 0.51 2.72 22.31
N GLY A 19 0.82 3.73 23.13
CA GLY A 19 1.66 3.55 24.33
C GLY A 19 1.07 2.61 25.36
N LYS A 20 -0.24 2.66 25.57
CA LYS A 20 -0.93 1.69 26.44
C LYS A 20 -0.88 0.28 25.86
N ARG A 21 -1.22 0.16 24.57
CA ARG A 21 -1.30 -1.14 23.90
C ARG A 21 0.03 -1.89 23.90
N ILE A 22 1.16 -1.20 23.69
CA ILE A 22 2.46 -1.86 23.70
C ILE A 22 2.80 -2.48 25.08
N VAL A 23 2.34 -1.87 26.17
CA VAL A 23 2.50 -2.43 27.51
C VAL A 23 1.65 -3.70 27.66
N ASP A 24 0.41 -3.68 27.21
CA ASP A 24 -0.47 -4.86 27.24
C ASP A 24 0.13 -6.01 26.41
N MET A 25 0.69 -5.72 25.23
CA MET A 25 1.35 -6.72 24.37
C MET A 25 2.54 -7.41 25.07
N VAL A 26 3.28 -6.68 25.93
CA VAL A 26 4.37 -7.28 26.72
C VAL A 26 3.81 -8.30 27.71
N TRP A 27 2.71 -7.99 28.38
CA TRP A 27 2.07 -8.94 29.31
C TRP A 27 1.41 -10.13 28.62
N GLU A 28 0.93 -9.95 27.39
CA GLU A 28 0.37 -11.00 26.55
C GLU A 28 1.44 -11.86 25.86
N ASP A 29 2.72 -11.51 25.98
CA ASP A 29 3.85 -12.07 25.21
C ASP A 29 3.64 -12.00 23.69
N LEU A 30 2.89 -11.00 23.23
CA LEU A 30 2.61 -10.76 21.81
C LEU A 30 3.79 -10.03 21.16
N LYS A 31 4.52 -10.71 20.29
CA LYS A 31 5.75 -10.21 19.64
C LYS A 31 5.47 -9.64 18.25
N PRO A 32 6.33 -8.74 17.74
CA PRO A 32 6.27 -8.32 16.34
C PRO A 32 6.27 -9.49 15.35
N SER A 33 7.03 -10.56 15.62
CA SER A 33 7.08 -11.77 14.80
C SER A 33 5.75 -12.53 14.70
N ASP A 34 4.84 -12.36 15.66
CA ASP A 34 3.55 -13.03 15.66
C ASP A 34 2.52 -12.32 14.74
N ILE A 35 2.79 -11.05 14.42
CA ILE A 35 1.92 -10.20 13.60
C ILE A 35 2.53 -9.96 12.21
N MET A 36 3.84 -9.68 12.17
CA MET A 36 4.56 -9.40 10.92
C MET A 36 5.03 -10.68 10.25
N ILE A 37 4.09 -11.52 9.86
CA ILE A 37 4.29 -12.74 9.08
C ILE A 37 4.26 -12.44 7.58
N ARG A 38 4.65 -13.38 6.73
CA ARG A 38 4.70 -13.20 5.26
C ARG A 38 3.40 -12.63 4.71
N GLU A 39 2.26 -13.15 5.15
CA GLU A 39 0.93 -12.77 4.74
C GLU A 39 0.60 -11.30 5.07
N ALA A 40 1.13 -10.78 6.18
CA ALA A 40 0.99 -9.36 6.53
C ALA A 40 1.75 -8.45 5.56
N PHE A 41 2.94 -8.86 5.11
CA PHE A 41 3.70 -8.12 4.10
C PHE A 41 3.02 -8.16 2.73
N GLU A 42 2.41 -9.27 2.33
CA GLU A 42 1.63 -9.38 1.11
C GLU A 42 0.44 -8.41 1.11
N ASN A 43 -0.30 -8.35 2.21
CA ASN A 43 -1.35 -7.35 2.40
C ASN A 43 -0.81 -5.91 2.30
N ALA A 44 0.36 -5.64 2.87
CA ALA A 44 0.99 -4.32 2.80
C ALA A 44 1.38 -3.94 1.36
N ILE A 45 1.88 -4.88 0.55
CA ILE A 45 2.16 -4.69 -0.88
C ILE A 45 0.87 -4.31 -1.62
N VAL A 46 -0.22 -5.07 -1.40
CA VAL A 46 -1.52 -4.84 -2.02
C VAL A 46 -2.05 -3.44 -1.69
N VAL A 47 -2.08 -3.09 -0.42
CA VAL A 47 -2.59 -1.79 0.04
C VAL A 47 -1.73 -0.64 -0.47
N ASN A 48 -0.39 -0.78 -0.43
CA ASN A 48 0.53 0.23 -0.94
C ASN A 48 0.36 0.45 -2.45
N SER A 49 0.14 -0.62 -3.21
CA SER A 49 -0.12 -0.55 -4.66
C SER A 49 -1.44 0.15 -4.97
N ALA A 50 -2.52 -0.20 -4.26
CA ALA A 50 -3.83 0.41 -4.45
C ALA A 50 -3.89 1.90 -4.05
N ILE A 51 -3.06 2.33 -3.12
CA ILE A 51 -2.92 3.74 -2.72
C ILE A 51 -2.03 4.52 -3.71
N GLY A 52 -1.20 3.85 -4.49
CA GLY A 52 -0.13 4.49 -5.24
C GLY A 52 0.97 5.02 -4.33
N GLY A 53 1.34 4.22 -3.32
CA GLY A 53 2.29 4.58 -2.28
C GLY A 53 3.72 4.81 -2.78
N SER A 54 4.61 5.15 -1.87
CA SER A 54 5.98 5.53 -2.17
C SER A 54 6.85 4.33 -2.57
N THR A 55 7.83 4.55 -3.45
CA THR A 55 8.93 3.61 -3.75
C THR A 55 9.86 3.36 -2.56
N ASN A 56 9.77 4.15 -1.50
CA ASN A 56 10.45 3.86 -0.23
C ASN A 56 9.83 2.65 0.50
N ALA A 57 8.55 2.34 0.28
CA ALA A 57 7.89 1.22 0.94
C ALA A 57 8.57 -0.13 0.63
N PRO A 58 8.89 -0.50 -0.62
CA PRO A 58 9.67 -1.70 -0.91
C PRO A 58 10.98 -1.79 -0.14
N ILE A 59 11.74 -0.71 -0.09
CA ILE A 59 13.05 -0.66 0.59
C ILE A 59 12.87 -0.99 2.08
N HIS A 60 11.95 -0.30 2.74
CA HIS A 60 11.74 -0.46 4.17
C HIS A 60 11.07 -1.79 4.54
N LEU A 61 10.03 -2.19 3.81
CA LEU A 61 9.32 -3.44 4.10
C LEU A 61 10.19 -4.68 3.83
N ASN A 62 10.97 -4.68 2.75
CA ASN A 62 11.93 -5.76 2.49
C ASN A 62 13.00 -5.83 3.59
N ALA A 63 13.48 -4.68 4.10
CA ALA A 63 14.43 -4.65 5.20
C ALA A 63 13.83 -5.19 6.51
N ILE A 64 12.60 -4.79 6.85
CA ILE A 64 11.88 -5.28 8.05
C ILE A 64 11.65 -6.78 7.95
N ALA A 65 11.16 -7.27 6.80
CA ALA A 65 10.93 -8.69 6.56
C ALA A 65 12.22 -9.52 6.76
N ARG A 66 13.36 -9.02 6.25
CA ARG A 66 14.67 -9.66 6.42
C ARG A 66 15.07 -9.80 7.90
N HIS A 67 14.80 -8.79 8.74
CA HIS A 67 15.07 -8.88 10.18
C HIS A 67 14.24 -9.96 10.88
N LEU A 68 13.11 -10.33 10.31
CA LEU A 68 12.22 -11.41 10.80
C LEU A 68 12.53 -12.77 10.15
N GLY A 69 13.55 -12.85 9.28
CA GLY A 69 13.88 -14.07 8.53
C GLY A 69 12.89 -14.37 7.40
N ILE A 70 12.09 -13.39 6.97
CA ILE A 70 11.11 -13.53 5.90
C ILE A 70 11.75 -13.03 4.59
N GLU A 71 11.77 -13.88 3.58
CA GLU A 71 12.18 -13.49 2.24
C GLU A 71 11.09 -12.64 1.59
N LEU A 72 11.43 -11.41 1.26
CA LEU A 72 10.60 -10.46 0.51
C LEU A 72 11.51 -9.74 -0.49
N SER A 73 11.18 -9.85 -1.76
CA SER A 73 11.97 -9.35 -2.88
C SER A 73 11.23 -8.28 -3.70
N ASN A 74 11.93 -7.58 -4.58
CA ASN A 74 11.30 -6.68 -5.53
C ASN A 74 10.37 -7.41 -6.51
N GLN A 75 10.65 -8.70 -6.79
CA GLN A 75 9.78 -9.52 -7.63
C GLN A 75 8.41 -9.77 -6.98
N ASP A 76 8.35 -9.89 -5.64
CA ASP A 76 7.07 -10.02 -4.93
C ASP A 76 6.20 -8.78 -5.11
N TRP A 77 6.79 -7.59 -5.13
CA TRP A 77 6.07 -6.34 -5.38
C TRP A 77 5.39 -6.32 -6.75
N GLN A 78 6.04 -6.88 -7.77
CA GLN A 78 5.41 -7.04 -9.09
C GLN A 78 4.34 -8.14 -9.07
N ASN A 79 4.67 -9.33 -8.59
CA ASN A 79 3.78 -10.49 -8.66
C ASN A 79 2.47 -10.28 -7.89
N ILE A 80 2.54 -9.61 -6.74
CA ILE A 80 1.40 -9.39 -5.85
C ILE A 80 0.70 -8.06 -6.18
N GLY A 81 1.46 -7.02 -6.50
CA GLY A 81 0.96 -5.65 -6.52
C GLY A 81 0.64 -5.07 -7.90
N TYR A 82 1.28 -5.54 -8.98
CA TYR A 82 1.23 -4.85 -10.27
C TYR A 82 -0.18 -4.74 -10.88
N GLU A 83 -0.95 -5.82 -10.83
CA GLU A 83 -2.30 -5.88 -11.42
C GLU A 83 -3.36 -5.06 -10.66
N LEU A 84 -3.02 -4.54 -9.48
CA LEU A 84 -3.97 -3.81 -8.66
C LEU A 84 -4.31 -2.43 -9.24
N PRO A 85 -5.57 -1.99 -9.06
CA PRO A 85 -5.99 -0.67 -9.50
C PRO A 85 -5.50 0.42 -8.54
N LEU A 86 -5.26 1.62 -9.07
CA LEU A 86 -5.08 2.83 -8.27
C LEU A 86 -6.43 3.35 -7.80
N LEU A 87 -6.64 3.34 -6.49
CA LEU A 87 -7.90 3.77 -5.88
C LEU A 87 -7.83 5.18 -5.27
N VAL A 88 -6.64 5.68 -4.95
CA VAL A 88 -6.52 6.94 -4.19
C VAL A 88 -5.98 8.06 -5.08
N ASN A 89 -6.76 9.14 -5.19
CA ASN A 89 -6.42 10.36 -5.91
C ASN A 89 -5.58 11.29 -5.02
N LEU A 90 -4.35 10.86 -4.70
CA LEU A 90 -3.45 11.51 -3.74
C LEU A 90 -2.17 11.98 -4.43
N GLN A 91 -1.71 13.19 -4.09
CA GLN A 91 -0.42 13.69 -4.55
C GLN A 91 0.74 12.75 -4.18
N PRO A 92 1.78 12.64 -5.02
CA PRO A 92 2.04 13.39 -6.26
C PRO A 92 1.35 12.80 -7.52
N ALA A 93 0.74 11.62 -7.43
CA ALA A 93 0.09 10.96 -8.59
C ALA A 93 -1.34 11.48 -8.86
N GLY A 94 -1.93 12.18 -7.91
CA GLY A 94 -3.28 12.72 -7.96
C GLY A 94 -3.36 14.16 -7.45
N GLU A 95 -4.57 14.59 -7.07
CA GLU A 95 -4.89 16.00 -6.80
C GLU A 95 -4.96 16.33 -5.31
N TYR A 96 -5.40 15.38 -4.47
CA TYR A 96 -5.73 15.63 -3.06
C TYR A 96 -4.53 15.46 -2.12
N LEU A 97 -4.63 16.04 -0.94
CA LEU A 97 -3.61 15.96 0.10
C LEU A 97 -3.89 14.82 1.09
N GLY A 98 -2.89 14.47 1.92
CA GLY A 98 -3.00 13.45 2.95
C GLY A 98 -4.12 13.71 3.97
N GLU A 99 -4.46 14.98 4.22
CA GLU A 99 -5.59 15.37 5.07
C GLU A 99 -6.93 14.96 4.45
N ASP A 100 -7.11 15.19 3.14
CA ASP A 100 -8.32 14.81 2.42
C ASP A 100 -8.47 13.29 2.41
N PHE A 101 -7.38 12.57 2.20
CA PHE A 101 -7.33 11.11 2.28
C PHE A 101 -7.77 10.60 3.65
N HIS A 102 -7.25 11.20 4.73
CA HIS A 102 -7.68 10.86 6.09
C HIS A 102 -9.18 11.09 6.29
N LYS A 103 -9.71 12.26 5.88
CA LYS A 103 -11.14 12.62 5.97
C LYS A 103 -12.03 11.69 5.14
N ALA A 104 -11.53 11.22 4.00
CA ALA A 104 -12.24 10.28 3.13
C ALA A 104 -12.35 8.85 3.68
N GLY A 105 -11.66 8.55 4.79
CA GLY A 105 -11.65 7.24 5.45
C GLY A 105 -10.27 6.59 5.54
N GLY A 106 -9.28 7.14 4.85
CA GLY A 106 -7.87 6.72 4.93
C GLY A 106 -7.61 5.27 4.54
N VAL A 107 -6.51 4.73 5.03
CA VAL A 107 -6.09 3.34 4.78
C VAL A 107 -7.18 2.31 5.12
N PRO A 108 -7.92 2.42 6.24
CA PRO A 108 -8.98 1.46 6.55
C PRO A 108 -10.09 1.39 5.50
N ALA A 109 -10.45 2.54 4.87
CA ALA A 109 -11.46 2.56 3.81
C ALA A 109 -10.95 1.88 2.52
N VAL A 110 -9.67 2.05 2.18
CA VAL A 110 -9.04 1.32 1.06
C VAL A 110 -9.03 -0.19 1.33
N ILE A 111 -8.67 -0.62 2.54
CA ILE A 111 -8.69 -2.03 2.93
C ILE A 111 -10.11 -2.59 2.84
N SER A 112 -11.12 -1.85 3.32
CA SER A 112 -12.54 -2.25 3.21
C SER A 112 -12.96 -2.46 1.76
N GLU A 113 -12.57 -1.57 0.87
CA GLU A 113 -12.88 -1.67 -0.56
C GLU A 113 -12.20 -2.89 -1.21
N LEU A 114 -10.93 -3.14 -0.87
CA LEU A 114 -10.20 -4.32 -1.33
C LEU A 114 -10.82 -5.62 -0.82
N LEU A 115 -11.27 -5.65 0.45
CA LEU A 115 -11.95 -6.80 1.05
C LEU A 115 -13.27 -7.12 0.32
N LYS A 116 -14.10 -6.10 0.04
CA LYS A 116 -15.39 -6.25 -0.67
C LYS A 116 -15.23 -6.84 -2.06
N ASN A 117 -14.08 -6.64 -2.69
CA ASN A 117 -13.79 -7.12 -4.04
C ASN A 117 -12.85 -8.34 -4.07
N ASN A 118 -12.57 -8.96 -2.93
CA ASN A 118 -11.67 -10.12 -2.78
C ASN A 118 -10.25 -9.86 -3.32
N LEU A 119 -9.76 -8.63 -3.21
CA LEU A 119 -8.43 -8.23 -3.65
C LEU A 119 -7.40 -8.20 -2.51
N LEU A 120 -7.81 -8.35 -1.25
CA LEU A 120 -6.87 -8.50 -0.13
C LEU A 120 -6.60 -9.99 0.11
N PRO A 121 -5.38 -10.49 -0.12
CA PRO A 121 -5.11 -11.92 -0.17
C PRO A 121 -5.26 -12.61 1.20
N ASN A 122 -4.92 -11.91 2.29
CA ASN A 122 -4.82 -12.51 3.61
C ASN A 122 -5.70 -11.74 4.64
N PRO A 123 -7.05 -11.81 4.54
CA PRO A 123 -7.96 -10.99 5.35
C PRO A 123 -7.96 -11.36 6.85
N ASN A 124 -7.51 -12.56 7.19
CA ASN A 124 -7.55 -13.10 8.55
C ASN A 124 -6.25 -12.90 9.34
N VAL A 125 -5.27 -12.17 8.79
CA VAL A 125 -4.02 -11.86 9.51
C VAL A 125 -4.34 -11.03 10.75
N ASN A 126 -3.82 -11.47 11.90
CA ASN A 126 -3.98 -10.78 13.17
C ASN A 126 -3.26 -9.44 13.19
N THR A 127 -3.80 -8.52 13.98
CA THR A 127 -3.22 -7.20 14.23
C THR A 127 -2.93 -7.00 15.71
N VAL A 128 -2.32 -5.86 16.04
CA VAL A 128 -1.90 -5.54 17.42
C VAL A 128 -3.03 -5.55 18.45
N ASN A 129 -4.29 -5.45 18.07
CA ASN A 129 -5.44 -5.47 18.99
C ASN A 129 -6.09 -6.85 19.15
N GLY A 130 -5.50 -7.90 18.56
CA GLY A 130 -6.01 -9.26 18.63
C GLY A 130 -7.13 -9.58 17.64
N LEU A 131 -7.57 -8.60 16.85
CA LEU A 131 -8.54 -8.80 15.77
C LEU A 131 -7.79 -8.93 14.42
N SER A 132 -8.42 -9.63 13.48
CA SER A 132 -7.92 -9.69 12.10
C SER A 132 -8.02 -8.34 11.38
N ILE A 133 -7.28 -8.18 10.29
CA ILE A 133 -7.38 -6.97 9.46
C ILE A 133 -8.78 -6.80 8.87
N SER A 134 -9.46 -7.91 8.54
CA SER A 134 -10.85 -7.90 8.08
C SER A 134 -11.80 -7.38 9.16
N GLU A 135 -11.70 -7.89 10.39
CA GLU A 135 -12.56 -7.44 11.50
C GLU A 135 -12.37 -5.96 11.79
N ASN A 136 -11.15 -5.46 11.69
CA ASN A 136 -10.84 -4.03 11.90
C ASN A 136 -11.36 -3.11 10.79
N CYS A 137 -11.50 -3.59 9.56
CA CYS A 137 -11.68 -2.71 8.39
C CYS A 137 -12.99 -2.93 7.61
N LYS A 138 -13.63 -4.09 7.69
CA LYS A 138 -14.79 -4.48 6.84
C LYS A 138 -15.96 -3.50 6.86
N GLU A 139 -16.20 -2.83 7.99
CA GLU A 139 -17.32 -1.90 8.17
C GLU A 139 -16.97 -0.44 7.81
N VAL A 140 -15.71 -0.18 7.44
CA VAL A 140 -15.27 1.18 7.12
C VAL A 140 -15.78 1.57 5.73
N ILE A 141 -16.37 2.77 5.62
CA ILE A 141 -16.92 3.28 4.37
C ILE A 141 -16.05 4.37 3.76
N ILE A 142 -16.07 4.46 2.45
CA ILE A 142 -15.51 5.59 1.71
C ILE A 142 -16.43 6.78 1.91
N LYS A 143 -15.93 7.87 2.54
CA LYS A 143 -16.70 9.10 2.81
C LYS A 143 -16.63 10.11 1.68
N ASN A 144 -15.59 10.05 0.85
CA ASN A 144 -15.43 10.92 -0.31
C ASN A 144 -14.93 10.10 -1.52
N PRO A 145 -15.81 9.83 -2.50
CA PRO A 145 -15.47 9.05 -3.70
C PRO A 145 -14.58 9.81 -4.70
N ASP A 146 -14.35 11.10 -4.55
CA ASP A 146 -13.40 11.84 -5.37
C ASP A 146 -11.97 11.58 -4.92
N VAL A 147 -11.77 11.33 -3.64
CA VAL A 147 -10.48 11.05 -3.03
C VAL A 147 -10.14 9.56 -3.05
N ILE A 148 -11.09 8.68 -2.67
CA ILE A 148 -10.94 7.23 -2.69
C ILE A 148 -11.97 6.65 -3.64
N LYS A 149 -11.51 6.10 -4.76
CA LYS A 149 -12.34 5.45 -5.77
C LYS A 149 -12.68 4.02 -5.38
N THR A 150 -13.73 3.48 -6.00
CA THR A 150 -14.06 2.06 -5.88
C THR A 150 -13.27 1.24 -6.91
N VAL A 151 -13.16 -0.07 -6.67
CA VAL A 151 -12.50 -1.02 -7.60
C VAL A 151 -13.17 -1.02 -8.97
N ASN A 152 -14.50 -0.81 -9.03
CA ASN A 152 -15.23 -0.76 -10.30
C ASN A 152 -14.95 0.51 -11.12
N TYR A 153 -14.49 1.59 -10.49
CA TYR A 153 -14.21 2.88 -11.13
C TYR A 153 -12.87 3.43 -10.64
N PRO A 154 -11.76 2.71 -10.89
CA PRO A 154 -10.44 3.12 -10.43
C PRO A 154 -9.92 4.31 -11.23
N ILE A 155 -8.93 5.01 -10.67
CA ILE A 155 -8.21 6.07 -11.38
C ILE A 155 -7.39 5.48 -12.53
N LYS A 156 -6.77 4.32 -12.29
CA LYS A 156 -5.93 3.62 -13.25
C LYS A 156 -5.94 2.11 -12.94
N ASN A 157 -5.95 1.29 -13.97
CA ASN A 157 -5.71 -0.15 -13.84
C ASN A 157 -4.21 -0.45 -13.88
N LYS A 158 -3.80 -1.58 -13.27
CA LYS A 158 -2.41 -2.05 -13.26
C LYS A 158 -1.43 -0.95 -12.79
N ALA A 159 -1.66 -0.46 -11.59
CA ALA A 159 -1.00 0.73 -11.07
C ALA A 159 0.03 0.45 -9.98
N GLY A 160 0.36 -0.81 -9.73
CA GLY A 160 1.37 -1.20 -8.74
C GLY A 160 2.80 -0.98 -9.22
N PHE A 161 3.70 -1.83 -8.75
CA PHE A 161 5.13 -1.73 -9.07
C PHE A 161 5.53 -2.78 -10.08
N ILE A 162 6.50 -2.44 -10.93
CA ILE A 162 7.22 -3.40 -11.79
C ILE A 162 8.65 -3.54 -11.30
N ASN A 163 9.18 -4.76 -11.43
CA ASN A 163 10.59 -5.05 -11.21
C ASN A 163 11.29 -5.11 -12.57
N LEU A 164 12.19 -4.17 -12.80
CA LEU A 164 13.02 -4.12 -13.99
C LEU A 164 14.31 -4.92 -13.73
N SER A 165 14.70 -5.75 -14.67
CA SER A 165 15.94 -6.53 -14.60
C SER A 165 16.64 -6.57 -15.95
N GLY A 166 17.95 -6.68 -15.94
CA GLY A 166 18.74 -6.73 -17.16
C GLY A 166 20.23 -6.89 -16.89
N ASN A 167 21.05 -6.69 -17.92
CA ASN A 167 22.49 -6.83 -17.84
C ASN A 167 23.22 -5.64 -17.17
N LEU A 168 22.53 -4.52 -16.94
CA LEU A 168 23.11 -3.35 -16.26
C LEU A 168 22.89 -3.40 -14.75
N PHE A 169 21.77 -4.02 -14.31
CA PHE A 169 21.42 -4.20 -12.90
C PHE A 169 20.51 -5.41 -12.74
N GLU A 170 20.60 -6.06 -11.60
CA GLU A 170 19.85 -7.29 -11.33
C GLU A 170 18.37 -7.01 -11.04
N SER A 171 18.08 -5.92 -10.36
CA SER A 171 16.72 -5.56 -9.94
C SER A 171 16.59 -4.07 -9.66
N ALA A 172 15.57 -3.45 -10.25
CA ALA A 172 15.16 -2.09 -9.95
C ALA A 172 13.64 -2.01 -9.92
N ILE A 173 13.08 -1.31 -8.93
CA ILE A 173 11.64 -1.18 -8.80
C ILE A 173 11.16 0.13 -9.41
N MET A 174 10.08 0.06 -10.20
CA MET A 174 9.46 1.21 -10.82
C MET A 174 7.98 1.33 -10.42
N LYS A 175 7.57 2.52 -10.04
CA LYS A 175 6.20 2.85 -9.72
C LYS A 175 5.42 3.20 -10.99
N THR A 176 4.39 2.44 -11.34
CA THR A 176 3.66 2.61 -12.60
C THR A 176 2.50 3.60 -12.54
N CYS A 177 1.97 3.90 -11.36
CA CYS A 177 0.83 4.80 -11.22
C CYS A 177 1.12 6.25 -11.66
N VAL A 178 2.38 6.68 -11.63
CA VAL A 178 2.81 8.04 -12.06
C VAL A 178 3.15 8.13 -13.56
N ILE A 179 3.21 6.99 -14.27
CA ILE A 179 3.50 6.98 -15.70
C ILE A 179 2.28 7.52 -16.46
N THR A 180 2.47 8.58 -17.25
CA THR A 180 1.38 9.16 -18.04
C THR A 180 0.93 8.20 -19.13
N LYS A 181 -0.34 8.31 -19.55
CA LYS A 181 -0.87 7.51 -20.65
C LYS A 181 -0.10 7.77 -21.95
N ASN A 182 0.25 9.01 -22.22
CA ASN A 182 1.05 9.40 -23.39
C ASN A 182 2.41 8.68 -23.42
N PHE A 183 3.10 8.62 -22.27
CA PHE A 183 4.36 7.87 -22.16
C PHE A 183 4.14 6.35 -22.38
N GLN A 184 3.07 5.78 -21.82
CA GLN A 184 2.73 4.38 -22.03
C GLN A 184 2.46 4.07 -23.51
N ASP A 185 1.66 4.91 -24.19
CA ASP A 185 1.29 4.72 -25.58
C ASP A 185 2.49 4.90 -26.51
N GLN A 186 3.37 5.85 -26.21
CA GLN A 186 4.54 6.18 -27.03
C GLN A 186 5.70 5.19 -26.84
N PHE A 187 6.02 4.79 -25.61
CA PHE A 187 7.26 4.08 -25.29
C PHE A 187 7.05 2.63 -24.83
N LEU A 188 5.98 2.33 -24.09
CA LEU A 188 5.75 0.96 -23.60
C LEU A 188 5.03 0.08 -24.62
N SER A 189 4.29 0.67 -25.57
CA SER A 189 3.68 -0.07 -26.69
C SER A 189 4.66 -0.39 -27.82
N ASN A 190 5.77 0.35 -27.91
CA ASN A 190 6.83 0.11 -28.88
C ASN A 190 8.22 0.21 -28.21
N PRO A 191 8.66 -0.84 -27.49
CA PRO A 191 9.92 -0.83 -26.73
C PRO A 191 11.19 -0.72 -27.60
N ASN A 192 11.06 -0.83 -28.93
CA ASN A 192 12.17 -0.68 -29.88
C ASN A 192 12.25 0.72 -30.48
N ASP A 193 11.38 1.64 -30.06
CA ASP A 193 11.47 3.03 -30.52
C ASP A 193 12.66 3.73 -29.87
N LEU A 194 13.63 4.14 -30.69
CA LEU A 194 14.85 4.81 -30.22
C LEU A 194 14.58 6.14 -29.52
N ASN A 195 13.46 6.79 -29.79
CA ASN A 195 13.03 8.01 -29.09
C ASN A 195 12.61 7.74 -27.64
N ALA A 196 12.39 6.47 -27.25
CA ALA A 196 12.15 6.07 -25.86
C ALA A 196 13.35 6.31 -24.92
N ILE A 197 14.55 6.52 -25.50
CA ILE A 197 15.81 6.66 -24.76
C ILE A 197 16.15 8.13 -24.47
N GLU A 198 15.50 9.07 -25.08
CA GLU A 198 15.80 10.50 -24.98
C GLU A 198 14.87 11.28 -24.01
N GLY A 199 14.01 10.60 -23.25
CA GLY A 199 13.05 11.19 -22.32
C GLY A 199 13.54 11.31 -20.86
#